data_d68df549e90957fc7afbeb4e3c8697a6
#
_entry.id   d68df549e90957fc7afbeb4e3c8697a6
#
_cell.length_a   1.000
_cell.length_b   1.000
_cell.length_c   1.000
_cell.angle_alpha   90.00
_cell.angle_beta   90.00
_cell.angle_gamma   90.00
#
_symmetry.space_group_name_H-M   'P 1'
#
loop_
_entity.id
_entity.type
_entity.pdbx_description
1 polymer ?
#
loop_
_entity_poly.entity_id
_entity_poly.type
_entity_poly.pdbx_seq_one_letter_code
_entity_poly.pdbx_strand_id
1 'polypeptide(L)'
;LLRPLARHLNRHEIELFLYCATPRPDDVTRSWQVLADGWREVFGQDPMQIADRIRKDKVDILIDVCGIHPTQPIEVFALYAAPVQASLSPITTGIAQIDYLIGHKEMFSGKLAANKLFSERPQKLEVGPYLPDEYDDALPVSPLPAAVGDDIIRFGCIDRVANISDETLNCFARILNKVKNSRIVIQDDVLEDSYAAKTFLDRTRQAGIKRDRLDLAGAVAKEDRPALFAQIDIGLAPFPAISIENYFDMLWFGVPFVSLASELPGSRMGLALLGDIGLEALCAQTEKGYVDKCIMLSSDLKALASIRENMRERIRNTGAVTDNDITDDVAADGTVGAG
;
A
#
# COMPACT_ATOMS: atom_id res chain seq x y z
N LEU A 1 7.31 -4.61 2.70
CA LEU A 1 6.14 -5.45 2.37
C LEU A 1 6.50 -6.74 1.61
N LEU A 2 7.56 -6.78 0.76
CA LEU A 2 7.95 -7.96 -0.03
C LEU A 2 9.03 -8.82 0.63
N ARG A 3 9.69 -8.36 1.71
CA ARG A 3 10.73 -9.14 2.40
C ARG A 3 10.23 -10.48 2.96
N PRO A 4 9.03 -10.55 3.55
CA PRO A 4 8.49 -11.84 3.98
C PRO A 4 8.40 -12.84 2.83
N LEU A 5 7.89 -12.43 1.68
CA LEU A 5 7.86 -13.29 0.48
C LEU A 5 9.26 -13.79 0.12
N ALA A 6 10.27 -12.90 0.09
CA ALA A 6 11.65 -13.26 -0.22
C ALA A 6 12.28 -14.23 0.80
N ARG A 7 11.87 -14.19 2.08
CA ARG A 7 12.32 -15.11 3.12
C ARG A 7 11.75 -16.52 2.98
N HIS A 8 10.51 -16.61 2.47
CA HIS A 8 9.78 -17.89 2.33
C HIS A 8 10.01 -18.58 0.98
N LEU A 9 10.83 -18.00 0.09
CA LEU A 9 11.18 -18.66 -1.17
C LEU A 9 11.85 -20.01 -0.93
N ASN A 10 11.44 -21.04 -1.67
CA ASN A 10 12.09 -22.34 -1.66
C ASN A 10 13.48 -22.25 -2.32
N ARG A 11 14.51 -22.11 -1.50
CA ARG A 11 15.91 -21.92 -1.93
C ARG A 11 16.53 -23.15 -2.62
N HIS A 12 15.86 -24.28 -2.64
CA HIS A 12 16.27 -25.45 -3.41
C HIS A 12 15.86 -25.34 -4.89
N GLU A 13 14.88 -24.48 -5.19
CA GLU A 13 14.29 -24.33 -6.53
C GLU A 13 14.50 -22.93 -7.09
N ILE A 14 14.67 -21.91 -6.23
CA ILE A 14 14.69 -20.49 -6.61
C ILE A 14 15.97 -19.82 -6.10
N GLU A 15 16.73 -19.23 -7.01
CA GLU A 15 17.81 -18.29 -6.72
C GLU A 15 17.29 -16.86 -6.85
N LEU A 16 17.47 -16.04 -5.82
CA LEU A 16 17.02 -14.65 -5.80
C LEU A 16 18.13 -13.68 -6.17
N PHE A 17 18.04 -13.07 -7.34
CA PHE A 17 18.88 -11.97 -7.76
C PHE A 17 18.20 -10.64 -7.50
N LEU A 18 18.90 -9.71 -6.85
CA LEU A 18 18.40 -8.37 -6.60
C LEU A 18 19.25 -7.32 -7.32
N TYR A 19 18.59 -6.49 -8.13
CA TYR A 19 19.17 -5.38 -8.87
C TYR A 19 18.79 -4.08 -8.17
N CYS A 20 19.73 -3.53 -7.39
CA CYS A 20 19.47 -2.38 -6.53
C CYS A 20 19.77 -1.08 -7.27
N ALA A 21 18.74 -0.28 -7.51
CA ALA A 21 18.82 1.04 -8.14
C ALA A 21 18.71 2.19 -7.12
N THR A 22 18.95 1.95 -5.82
CA THR A 22 18.91 3.03 -4.82
C THR A 22 20.16 3.88 -4.84
N PRO A 23 20.05 5.22 -4.81
CA PRO A 23 21.20 6.12 -4.70
C PRO A 23 21.79 6.19 -3.29
N ARG A 24 21.05 5.76 -2.27
CA ARG A 24 21.42 5.86 -0.85
C ARG A 24 21.06 4.56 -0.13
N PRO A 25 21.99 3.60 -0.08
CA PRO A 25 21.82 2.38 0.71
C PRO A 25 21.60 2.69 2.20
N ASP A 26 20.67 2.00 2.82
CA ASP A 26 20.31 2.12 4.23
C ASP A 26 20.25 0.73 4.91
N ASP A 27 19.72 0.65 6.13
CA ASP A 27 19.56 -0.61 6.85
C ASP A 27 18.56 -1.55 6.15
N VAL A 28 17.54 -1.00 5.51
CA VAL A 28 16.59 -1.80 4.71
C VAL A 28 17.31 -2.41 3.51
N THR A 29 18.14 -1.64 2.81
CA THR A 29 18.97 -2.13 1.71
C THR A 29 19.89 -3.27 2.18
N ARG A 30 20.54 -3.12 3.33
CA ARG A 30 21.39 -4.19 3.92
C ARG A 30 20.60 -5.45 4.25
N SER A 31 19.37 -5.29 4.74
CA SER A 31 18.51 -6.45 5.03
C SER A 31 18.11 -7.23 3.78
N TRP A 32 17.97 -6.58 2.64
CA TRP A 32 17.75 -7.22 1.35
C TRP A 32 18.99 -7.93 0.82
N GLN A 33 20.20 -7.35 1.02
CA GLN A 33 21.45 -7.98 0.64
C GLN A 33 21.64 -9.37 1.27
N VAL A 34 21.22 -9.52 2.53
CA VAL A 34 21.31 -10.80 3.26
C VAL A 34 20.38 -11.87 2.65
N LEU A 35 19.28 -11.45 2.05
CA LEU A 35 18.30 -12.37 1.45
C LEU A 35 18.66 -12.79 0.01
N ALA A 36 19.54 -12.05 -0.65
CA ALA A 36 19.87 -12.27 -2.06
C ALA A 36 20.94 -13.36 -2.24
N ASP A 37 20.72 -14.27 -3.19
CA ASP A 37 21.78 -15.16 -3.69
C ASP A 37 22.74 -14.39 -4.62
N GLY A 38 22.20 -13.39 -5.33
CA GLY A 38 22.99 -12.47 -6.15
C GLY A 38 22.58 -11.02 -5.92
N TRP A 39 23.53 -10.15 -5.53
CA TRP A 39 23.32 -8.72 -5.37
C TRP A 39 24.04 -7.91 -6.45
N ARG A 40 23.34 -6.98 -7.08
CA ARG A 40 23.86 -6.10 -8.14
C ARG A 40 23.48 -4.64 -7.87
N GLU A 41 24.47 -3.78 -7.74
CA GLU A 41 24.24 -2.33 -7.68
C GLU A 41 24.18 -1.79 -9.10
N VAL A 42 23.03 -1.22 -9.47
CA VAL A 42 22.75 -0.75 -10.82
C VAL A 42 22.36 0.73 -10.89
N PHE A 43 22.40 1.44 -9.76
CA PHE A 43 22.07 2.87 -9.75
C PHE A 43 22.97 3.66 -10.71
N GLY A 44 22.36 4.46 -11.57
CA GLY A 44 23.06 5.32 -12.53
C GLY A 44 23.69 4.59 -13.72
N GLN A 45 23.50 3.27 -13.85
CA GLN A 45 23.95 2.53 -15.02
C GLN A 45 22.99 2.69 -16.20
N ASP A 46 23.51 2.54 -17.39
CA ASP A 46 22.71 2.55 -18.61
C ASP A 46 21.78 1.32 -18.67
N PRO A 47 20.49 1.46 -19.06
CA PRO A 47 19.55 0.34 -19.13
C PRO A 47 20.02 -0.84 -19.97
N MET A 48 20.79 -0.62 -21.05
CA MET A 48 21.35 -1.68 -21.87
C MET A 48 22.38 -2.50 -21.09
N GLN A 49 23.24 -1.82 -20.32
CA GLN A 49 24.25 -2.50 -19.47
C GLN A 49 23.59 -3.35 -18.38
N ILE A 50 22.49 -2.84 -17.80
CA ILE A 50 21.70 -3.58 -16.80
C ILE A 50 21.05 -4.81 -17.45
N ALA A 51 20.41 -4.65 -18.60
CA ALA A 51 19.79 -5.76 -19.33
C ALA A 51 20.82 -6.85 -19.70
N ASP A 52 22.00 -6.45 -20.17
CA ASP A 52 23.10 -7.40 -20.48
C ASP A 52 23.61 -8.12 -19.23
N ARG A 53 23.60 -7.45 -18.08
CA ARG A 53 23.96 -8.07 -16.80
C ARG A 53 22.94 -9.11 -16.39
N ILE A 54 21.65 -8.80 -16.47
CA ILE A 54 20.55 -9.71 -16.16
C ILE A 54 20.63 -10.96 -17.05
N ARG A 55 20.86 -10.80 -18.35
CA ARG A 55 21.06 -11.93 -19.28
C ARG A 55 22.26 -12.79 -18.92
N LYS A 56 23.41 -12.18 -18.50
CA LYS A 56 24.61 -12.90 -18.05
C LYS A 56 24.36 -13.66 -16.75
N ASP A 57 23.56 -13.11 -15.86
CA ASP A 57 23.14 -13.77 -14.62
C ASP A 57 22.10 -14.89 -14.90
N LYS A 58 21.62 -15.05 -16.14
CA LYS A 58 20.65 -16.08 -16.61
C LYS A 58 19.35 -16.05 -15.82
N VAL A 59 18.83 -14.87 -15.57
CA VAL A 59 17.56 -14.70 -14.87
C VAL A 59 16.41 -15.22 -15.75
N ASP A 60 15.63 -16.16 -15.25
CA ASP A 60 14.46 -16.73 -15.95
C ASP A 60 13.24 -15.82 -15.85
N ILE A 61 13.01 -15.22 -14.67
CA ILE A 61 11.87 -14.35 -14.40
C ILE A 61 12.39 -13.04 -13.82
N LEU A 62 12.12 -11.93 -14.49
CA LEU A 62 12.43 -10.58 -14.02
C LEU A 62 11.16 -9.91 -13.51
N ILE A 63 11.17 -9.42 -12.26
CA ILE A 63 10.01 -8.80 -11.63
C ILE A 63 10.30 -7.34 -11.30
N ASP A 64 9.48 -6.43 -11.86
CA ASP A 64 9.41 -5.05 -11.43
C ASP A 64 8.58 -4.95 -10.15
N VAL A 65 9.15 -4.35 -9.12
CA VAL A 65 8.52 -4.18 -7.80
C VAL A 65 8.19 -2.72 -7.46
N CYS A 66 8.59 -1.79 -8.32
CA CYS A 66 8.48 -0.34 -8.07
C CYS A 66 7.56 0.38 -9.05
N GLY A 67 7.29 -0.22 -10.20
CA GLY A 67 6.56 0.45 -11.28
C GLY A 67 7.31 1.65 -11.85
N ILE A 68 6.57 2.64 -12.33
CA ILE A 68 7.13 3.86 -12.90
C ILE A 68 7.60 4.78 -11.77
N HIS A 69 8.92 4.77 -11.51
CA HIS A 69 9.53 5.60 -10.47
C HIS A 69 10.79 6.28 -11.02
N PRO A 70 11.08 7.55 -10.67
CA PRO A 70 12.19 8.32 -11.27
C PRO A 70 13.60 7.70 -11.13
N THR A 71 13.82 6.87 -10.11
CA THR A 71 15.13 6.23 -9.87
C THR A 71 15.19 4.80 -10.41
N GLN A 72 14.10 4.28 -10.96
CA GLN A 72 14.03 2.90 -11.46
C GLN A 72 14.26 2.86 -12.98
N PRO A 73 15.19 2.05 -13.46
CA PRO A 73 15.47 1.92 -14.88
C PRO A 73 14.45 0.96 -15.53
N ILE A 74 13.16 1.36 -15.52
CA ILE A 74 12.07 0.51 -16.04
C ILE A 74 12.24 0.19 -17.54
N GLU A 75 13.00 0.98 -18.27
CA GLU A 75 13.36 0.77 -19.68
C GLU A 75 14.10 -0.56 -19.90
N VAL A 76 14.72 -1.13 -18.87
CA VAL A 76 15.37 -2.44 -18.91
C VAL A 76 14.40 -3.51 -19.39
N PHE A 77 13.14 -3.43 -18.98
CA PHE A 77 12.11 -4.40 -19.38
C PHE A 77 11.80 -4.31 -20.89
N ALA A 78 11.85 -3.12 -21.48
CA ALA A 78 11.65 -2.95 -22.93
C ALA A 78 12.76 -3.62 -23.77
N LEU A 79 13.89 -3.99 -23.16
CA LEU A 79 15.03 -4.62 -23.80
C LEU A 79 15.00 -6.16 -23.73
N TYR A 80 13.91 -6.79 -23.31
CA TYR A 80 13.81 -8.24 -23.12
C TYR A 80 14.96 -8.80 -22.30
N ALA A 81 15.12 -8.28 -21.09
CA ALA A 81 16.24 -8.65 -20.20
C ALA A 81 16.13 -10.08 -19.68
N ALA A 82 14.93 -10.67 -19.59
CA ALA A 82 14.67 -12.04 -19.18
C ALA A 82 13.56 -12.68 -20.05
N PRO A 83 13.49 -14.04 -20.11
CA PRO A 83 12.47 -14.76 -20.86
C PRO A 83 11.04 -14.47 -20.43
N VAL A 84 10.81 -14.29 -19.11
CA VAL A 84 9.50 -13.89 -18.53
C VAL A 84 9.70 -12.60 -17.76
N GLN A 85 8.82 -11.65 -17.99
CA GLN A 85 8.85 -10.36 -17.31
C GLN A 85 7.50 -10.04 -16.69
N ALA A 86 7.50 -9.62 -15.43
CA ALA A 86 6.29 -9.31 -14.68
C ALA A 86 6.43 -8.00 -13.89
N SER A 87 5.32 -7.40 -13.49
CA SER A 87 5.27 -6.24 -12.60
C SER A 87 4.30 -6.48 -11.45
N LEU A 88 4.68 -6.03 -10.26
CA LEU A 88 3.83 -5.94 -9.07
C LEU A 88 3.24 -4.52 -8.89
N SER A 89 3.35 -3.66 -9.89
CA SER A 89 2.80 -2.31 -9.85
C SER A 89 1.27 -2.34 -9.73
N PRO A 90 0.65 -1.45 -8.94
CA PRO A 90 -0.81 -1.33 -8.88
C PRO A 90 -1.43 -0.70 -10.13
N ILE A 91 -0.60 -0.29 -11.10
CA ILE A 91 -1.00 0.30 -12.38
C ILE A 91 -0.25 -0.36 -13.53
N THR A 92 -0.81 -0.29 -14.75
CA THR A 92 -0.10 -0.75 -15.94
C THR A 92 1.20 0.02 -16.15
N THR A 93 2.23 -0.68 -16.59
CA THR A 93 3.52 -0.07 -16.95
C THR A 93 3.52 0.53 -18.36
N GLY A 94 2.60 0.07 -19.24
CA GLY A 94 2.55 0.44 -20.65
C GLY A 94 3.67 -0.18 -21.48
N ILE A 95 4.47 -1.10 -20.92
CA ILE A 95 5.60 -1.75 -21.60
C ILE A 95 5.13 -3.08 -22.17
N ALA A 96 5.10 -3.18 -23.50
CA ALA A 96 4.59 -4.37 -24.20
C ALA A 96 5.41 -5.66 -23.92
N GLN A 97 6.64 -5.52 -23.43
CA GLN A 97 7.55 -6.62 -23.10
C GLN A 97 7.37 -7.16 -21.68
N ILE A 98 6.53 -6.53 -20.87
CA ILE A 98 6.13 -7.08 -19.57
C ILE A 98 4.93 -8.00 -19.80
N ASP A 99 5.10 -9.29 -19.55
CA ASP A 99 4.09 -10.31 -19.84
C ASP A 99 2.92 -10.25 -18.87
N TYR A 100 3.21 -10.06 -17.57
CA TYR A 100 2.22 -10.18 -16.50
C TYR A 100 2.19 -8.98 -15.57
N LEU A 101 0.96 -8.59 -15.16
CA LEU A 101 0.73 -7.70 -14.03
C LEU A 101 0.17 -8.54 -12.88
N ILE A 102 0.97 -8.73 -11.84
CA ILE A 102 0.63 -9.57 -10.69
C ILE A 102 0.00 -8.69 -9.60
N GLY A 103 -1.14 -9.08 -9.09
CA GLY A 103 -1.80 -8.33 -8.02
C GLY A 103 -3.00 -9.05 -7.44
N HIS A 104 -3.53 -8.50 -6.34
CA HIS A 104 -4.73 -9.04 -5.71
C HIS A 104 -5.92 -9.06 -6.66
N LYS A 105 -6.76 -10.11 -6.62
CA LYS A 105 -7.93 -10.29 -7.49
C LYS A 105 -8.86 -9.06 -7.53
N GLU A 106 -8.99 -8.35 -6.42
CA GLU A 106 -9.84 -7.15 -6.33
C GLU A 106 -9.33 -5.98 -7.19
N MET A 107 -8.05 -5.90 -7.49
CA MET A 107 -7.53 -4.91 -8.44
C MET A 107 -8.14 -5.08 -9.82
N PHE A 108 -8.49 -6.30 -10.19
CA PHE A 108 -8.99 -6.68 -11.50
C PHE A 108 -10.50 -6.95 -11.54
N SER A 109 -11.23 -6.69 -10.44
CA SER A 109 -12.67 -6.98 -10.32
C SER A 109 -13.58 -5.84 -10.76
N GLY A 110 -13.05 -4.67 -11.18
CA GLY A 110 -13.82 -3.55 -11.69
C GLY A 110 -14.58 -3.88 -12.98
N LYS A 111 -15.63 -3.10 -13.30
CA LYS A 111 -16.44 -3.27 -14.54
C LYS A 111 -15.65 -2.98 -15.81
N LEU A 112 -14.60 -2.15 -15.71
CA LEU A 112 -13.67 -1.98 -16.81
C LEU A 112 -12.91 -3.28 -16.98
N ALA A 113 -13.10 -3.95 -18.10
CA ALA A 113 -12.40 -5.19 -18.39
C ALA A 113 -10.89 -4.98 -18.25
N ALA A 114 -10.23 -5.72 -17.38
CA ALA A 114 -8.81 -5.56 -17.06
C ALA A 114 -7.92 -5.52 -18.31
N ASN A 115 -8.20 -6.40 -19.28
CA ASN A 115 -7.49 -6.47 -20.56
C ASN A 115 -7.61 -5.22 -21.46
N LYS A 116 -8.48 -4.26 -21.14
CA LYS A 116 -8.56 -2.96 -21.82
C LYS A 116 -7.77 -1.86 -21.14
N LEU A 117 -7.34 -2.08 -19.90
CA LEU A 117 -6.63 -1.11 -19.09
C LEU A 117 -5.12 -1.41 -18.99
N PHE A 118 -4.74 -2.65 -19.25
CA PHE A 118 -3.37 -3.13 -19.09
C PHE A 118 -2.77 -3.55 -20.42
N SER A 119 -1.50 -3.27 -20.63
CA SER A 119 -0.68 -3.87 -21.69
C SER A 119 -0.27 -5.30 -21.30
N GLU A 120 -0.18 -5.57 -20.02
CA GLU A 120 0.19 -6.85 -19.42
C GLU A 120 -1.02 -7.76 -19.24
N ARG A 121 -0.80 -9.06 -19.12
CA ARG A 121 -1.84 -10.03 -18.73
C ARG A 121 -2.01 -10.01 -17.21
N PRO A 122 -3.22 -9.79 -16.66
CA PRO A 122 -3.46 -9.83 -15.23
C PRO A 122 -3.24 -11.23 -14.66
N GLN A 123 -2.33 -11.36 -13.69
CA GLN A 123 -2.16 -12.55 -12.86
C GLN A 123 -2.78 -12.25 -11.48
N LYS A 124 -3.88 -12.93 -11.17
CA LYS A 124 -4.68 -12.66 -9.98
C LYS A 124 -4.23 -13.53 -8.83
N LEU A 125 -3.93 -12.92 -7.70
CA LEU A 125 -3.68 -13.58 -6.43
C LEU A 125 -4.93 -13.50 -5.55
N GLU A 126 -5.25 -14.57 -4.83
CA GLU A 126 -6.34 -14.59 -3.84
C GLU A 126 -6.04 -13.67 -2.65
N VAL A 127 -4.78 -13.60 -2.24
CA VAL A 127 -4.26 -12.71 -1.20
C VAL A 127 -3.23 -11.79 -1.83
N GLY A 128 -3.13 -10.54 -1.36
CA GLY A 128 -2.17 -9.59 -1.90
C GLY A 128 -0.71 -10.04 -1.69
N PRO A 129 0.21 -9.70 -2.62
CA PRO A 129 1.62 -10.04 -2.49
C PRO A 129 2.33 -9.23 -1.39
N TYR A 130 1.61 -8.32 -0.76
CA TYR A 130 2.12 -7.42 0.25
C TYR A 130 1.87 -8.01 1.63
N LEU A 131 2.91 -8.56 2.24
CA LEU A 131 2.86 -9.14 3.58
C LEU A 131 3.39 -8.14 4.61
N PRO A 132 2.91 -8.22 5.87
CA PRO A 132 3.52 -7.45 6.94
C PRO A 132 4.97 -7.88 7.08
N ASP A 133 5.87 -6.91 7.08
CA ASP A 133 7.23 -7.15 7.51
C ASP A 133 7.22 -7.39 9.04
N GLU A 134 8.32 -7.89 9.59
CA GLU A 134 8.41 -8.09 11.04
C GLU A 134 8.18 -6.77 11.75
N TYR A 135 6.97 -6.61 12.27
CA TYR A 135 6.67 -5.60 13.26
C TYR A 135 7.01 -6.16 14.64
N ASP A 136 7.54 -5.31 15.48
CA ASP A 136 7.77 -5.67 16.87
C ASP A 136 6.42 -5.99 17.54
N ASP A 137 6.15 -7.27 17.76
CA ASP A 137 4.97 -7.76 18.47
C ASP A 137 4.91 -7.29 19.93
N ALA A 138 6.04 -6.84 20.48
CA ALA A 138 6.12 -6.31 21.84
C ALA A 138 5.41 -4.94 21.98
N LEU A 139 5.19 -4.21 20.88
CA LEU A 139 4.44 -2.97 20.93
C LEU A 139 2.93 -3.25 21.00
N PRO A 140 2.24 -2.97 22.12
CA PRO A 140 0.80 -3.25 22.22
C PRO A 140 -0.01 -2.36 21.28
N VAL A 141 -1.18 -2.85 20.87
CA VAL A 141 -2.21 -1.98 20.25
C VAL A 141 -2.69 -1.01 21.33
N SER A 142 -2.61 0.30 21.03
CA SER A 142 -3.08 1.33 21.96
C SER A 142 -4.60 1.28 22.14
N PRO A 143 -5.16 1.62 23.31
CA PRO A 143 -6.59 1.82 23.47
C PRO A 143 -7.13 2.85 22.46
N LEU A 144 -8.44 2.81 22.21
CA LEU A 144 -9.10 3.78 21.35
C LEU A 144 -8.99 5.19 21.94
N PRO A 145 -8.33 6.17 21.28
CA PRO A 145 -8.10 7.50 21.84
C PRO A 145 -9.37 8.20 22.30
N ALA A 146 -10.42 8.19 21.49
CA ALA A 146 -11.69 8.83 21.83
C ALA A 146 -12.42 8.19 23.02
N ALA A 147 -12.12 6.93 23.35
CA ALA A 147 -12.75 6.24 24.48
C ALA A 147 -12.05 6.52 25.83
N VAL A 148 -10.78 6.89 25.81
CA VAL A 148 -9.95 7.08 27.02
C VAL A 148 -9.53 8.52 27.25
N GLY A 149 -9.79 9.42 26.28
CA GLY A 149 -9.33 10.81 26.27
C GLY A 149 -10.47 11.84 26.40
N ASP A 150 -10.57 12.70 25.43
CA ASP A 150 -11.39 13.92 25.41
C ASP A 150 -12.68 13.81 24.58
N ASP A 151 -13.11 12.59 24.25
CA ASP A 151 -14.27 12.29 23.38
C ASP A 151 -14.17 12.90 21.97
N ILE A 152 -12.97 13.34 21.56
CA ILE A 152 -12.74 13.89 20.22
C ILE A 152 -12.38 12.74 19.28
N ILE A 153 -13.14 12.53 18.22
CA ILE A 153 -12.80 11.58 17.16
C ILE A 153 -11.66 12.13 16.33
N ARG A 154 -10.55 11.41 16.28
CA ARG A 154 -9.40 11.75 15.45
C ARG A 154 -9.35 10.84 14.22
N PHE A 155 -9.78 11.41 13.11
CA PHE A 155 -9.56 10.80 11.81
C PHE A 155 -8.08 10.98 11.42
N GLY A 156 -7.49 10.01 10.69
CA GLY A 156 -6.11 10.10 10.22
C GLY A 156 -6.00 9.78 8.74
N CYS A 157 -5.39 10.67 7.97
CA CYS A 157 -4.94 10.41 6.61
C CYS A 157 -3.42 10.48 6.59
N ILE A 158 -2.78 9.32 6.67
CA ILE A 158 -1.32 9.15 6.64
C ILE A 158 -0.97 8.73 5.21
N ASP A 159 -0.82 9.73 4.35
CA ASP A 159 -0.59 9.51 2.93
C ASP A 159 0.02 10.74 2.28
N ARG A 160 0.57 10.57 1.07
CA ARG A 160 1.08 11.70 0.29
C ARG A 160 -0.04 12.71 0.03
N VAL A 161 0.17 13.97 0.33
CA VAL A 161 -0.82 15.03 0.01
C VAL A 161 -1.15 15.09 -1.48
N ALA A 162 -0.25 14.58 -2.33
CA ALA A 162 -0.50 14.42 -3.77
C ALA A 162 -1.59 13.39 -4.10
N ASN A 163 -1.83 12.40 -3.22
CA ASN A 163 -2.91 11.42 -3.36
C ASN A 163 -4.26 11.94 -2.86
N ILE A 164 -4.26 13.05 -2.11
CA ILE A 164 -5.48 13.66 -1.56
C ILE A 164 -6.08 14.56 -2.63
N SER A 165 -7.04 14.05 -3.39
CA SER A 165 -7.78 14.82 -4.41
C SER A 165 -8.71 15.87 -3.79
N ASP A 166 -9.23 16.79 -4.58
CA ASP A 166 -10.21 17.76 -4.10
C ASP A 166 -11.55 17.09 -3.74
N GLU A 167 -11.92 16.00 -4.43
CA GLU A 167 -13.06 15.17 -4.09
C GLU A 167 -12.86 14.50 -2.71
N THR A 168 -11.63 14.03 -2.42
CA THR A 168 -11.27 13.51 -1.08
C THR A 168 -11.43 14.59 -0.03
N LEU A 169 -10.90 15.80 -0.25
CA LEU A 169 -11.03 16.93 0.67
C LEU A 169 -12.51 17.32 0.90
N ASN A 170 -13.34 17.30 -0.16
CA ASN A 170 -14.77 17.53 -0.04
C ASN A 170 -15.45 16.48 0.85
N CYS A 171 -15.06 15.21 0.75
CA CYS A 171 -15.53 14.16 1.65
C CYS A 171 -15.09 14.40 3.09
N PHE A 172 -13.84 14.80 3.32
CA PHE A 172 -13.31 15.13 4.65
C PHE A 172 -14.10 16.30 5.28
N ALA A 173 -14.41 17.34 4.50
CA ALA A 173 -15.24 18.45 4.96
C ALA A 173 -16.64 17.99 5.38
N ARG A 174 -17.27 17.09 4.59
CA ARG A 174 -18.58 16.52 4.91
C ARG A 174 -18.53 15.66 6.19
N ILE A 175 -17.49 14.87 6.41
CA ILE A 175 -17.28 14.09 7.64
C ILE A 175 -17.19 15.03 8.83
N LEU A 176 -16.31 16.03 8.81
CA LEU A 176 -16.13 17.01 9.88
C LEU A 176 -17.39 17.80 10.19
N ASN A 177 -18.21 18.09 9.17
CA ASN A 177 -19.49 18.77 9.34
C ASN A 177 -20.55 17.90 10.04
N LYS A 178 -20.48 16.59 9.87
CA LYS A 178 -21.42 15.62 10.49
C LYS A 178 -20.95 15.18 11.87
N VAL A 179 -19.64 14.90 12.03
CA VAL A 179 -19.03 14.52 13.30
C VAL A 179 -18.46 15.78 13.96
N LYS A 180 -19.29 16.48 14.74
CA LYS A 180 -18.94 17.83 15.25
C LYS A 180 -17.71 17.83 16.16
N ASN A 181 -17.57 16.85 17.04
CA ASN A 181 -16.43 16.71 17.92
C ASN A 181 -15.36 15.82 17.29
N SER A 182 -14.73 16.30 16.20
CA SER A 182 -13.68 15.53 15.50
C SER A 182 -12.64 16.43 14.88
N ARG A 183 -11.47 15.86 14.57
CA ARG A 183 -10.34 16.48 13.89
C ARG A 183 -9.80 15.52 12.84
N ILE A 184 -8.99 16.03 11.92
CA ILE A 184 -8.24 15.20 10.97
C ILE A 184 -6.76 15.44 11.17
N VAL A 185 -6.00 14.38 11.40
CA VAL A 185 -4.54 14.34 11.35
C VAL A 185 -4.14 14.03 9.90
N ILE A 186 -3.36 14.89 9.28
CA ILE A 186 -2.77 14.66 7.95
C ILE A 186 -1.25 14.59 8.14
N GLN A 187 -0.64 13.50 7.68
CA GLN A 187 0.82 13.35 7.75
C GLN A 187 1.40 13.07 6.36
N ASP A 188 2.39 13.87 5.99
CA ASP A 188 3.25 13.68 4.83
C ASP A 188 4.53 14.49 5.04
N ASP A 189 5.67 13.91 4.72
CA ASP A 189 6.99 14.54 4.89
C ASP A 189 7.09 15.88 4.14
N VAL A 190 6.39 16.01 3.02
CA VAL A 190 6.36 17.25 2.22
C VAL A 190 5.76 18.44 2.98
N LEU A 191 5.00 18.20 4.06
CA LEU A 191 4.41 19.25 4.89
C LEU A 191 5.43 19.98 5.78
N GLU A 192 6.68 19.54 5.84
CA GLU A 192 7.79 20.32 6.41
C GLU A 192 8.17 21.51 5.54
N ASP A 193 7.94 21.42 4.22
CA ASP A 193 8.12 22.55 3.33
C ASP A 193 6.97 23.56 3.51
N SER A 194 7.33 24.80 3.85
CA SER A 194 6.35 25.84 4.16
C SER A 194 5.44 26.21 2.98
N TYR A 195 5.95 26.11 1.75
CA TYR A 195 5.17 26.38 0.53
C TYR A 195 4.18 25.24 0.27
N ALA A 196 4.62 23.99 0.38
CA ALA A 196 3.75 22.82 0.23
C ALA A 196 2.65 22.82 1.30
N ALA A 197 3.00 23.04 2.58
CA ALA A 197 2.05 23.15 3.67
C ALA A 197 1.03 24.26 3.46
N LYS A 198 1.47 25.46 3.04
CA LYS A 198 0.57 26.57 2.72
C LYS A 198 -0.36 26.22 1.56
N THR A 199 0.16 25.66 0.49
CA THR A 199 -0.62 25.26 -0.69
C THR A 199 -1.70 24.24 -0.32
N PHE A 200 -1.34 23.25 0.51
CA PHE A 200 -2.29 22.25 0.99
C PHE A 200 -3.36 22.88 1.91
N LEU A 201 -2.98 23.79 2.81
CA LEU A 201 -3.93 24.53 3.65
C LEU A 201 -4.89 25.39 2.83
N ASP A 202 -4.44 25.98 1.73
CA ASP A 202 -5.32 26.74 0.83
C ASP A 202 -6.35 25.82 0.15
N ARG A 203 -5.96 24.61 -0.27
CA ARG A 203 -6.88 23.58 -0.79
C ARG A 203 -7.91 23.15 0.26
N THR A 204 -7.47 22.85 1.49
CA THR A 204 -8.37 22.43 2.58
C THR A 204 -9.38 23.54 2.92
N ARG A 205 -8.95 24.81 2.91
CA ARG A 205 -9.86 25.95 3.11
C ARG A 205 -10.88 26.08 1.98
N GLN A 206 -10.49 25.87 0.73
CA GLN A 206 -11.40 25.87 -0.43
C GLN A 206 -12.46 24.75 -0.31
N ALA A 207 -12.09 23.59 0.20
CA ALA A 207 -13.01 22.49 0.50
C ALA A 207 -13.92 22.78 1.73
N GLY A 208 -13.73 23.90 2.44
CA GLY A 208 -14.52 24.30 3.60
C GLY A 208 -14.08 23.68 4.93
N ILE A 209 -12.85 23.15 4.99
CA ILE A 209 -12.27 22.62 6.23
C ILE A 209 -11.64 23.76 7.04
N LYS A 210 -12.08 23.91 8.29
CA LYS A 210 -11.53 24.93 9.20
C LYS A 210 -10.16 24.52 9.72
N ARG A 211 -9.25 25.50 9.87
CA ARG A 211 -7.86 25.25 10.32
C ARG A 211 -7.81 24.60 11.72
N ASP A 212 -8.70 24.97 12.61
CA ASP A 212 -8.81 24.44 13.97
C ASP A 212 -9.28 22.97 14.03
N ARG A 213 -9.68 22.40 12.89
CA ARG A 213 -10.09 20.99 12.72
C ARG A 213 -9.02 20.13 12.04
N LEU A 214 -7.83 20.69 11.78
CA LEU A 214 -6.72 20.03 11.11
C LEU A 214 -5.45 20.03 11.98
N ASP A 215 -4.84 18.87 12.09
CA ASP A 215 -3.52 18.66 12.65
C ASP A 215 -2.61 18.19 11.51
N LEU A 216 -1.61 19.01 11.15
CA LEU A 216 -0.65 18.67 10.10
C LEU A 216 0.65 18.22 10.75
N ALA A 217 1.17 17.08 10.28
CA ALA A 217 2.45 16.52 10.69
C ALA A 217 3.36 16.36 9.45
N GLY A 218 4.63 16.72 9.60
CA GLY A 218 5.69 16.46 8.64
C GLY A 218 6.25 15.05 8.76
N ALA A 219 7.56 14.91 8.52
CA ALA A 219 8.26 13.64 8.63
C ALA A 219 8.16 13.07 10.06
N VAL A 220 7.87 11.76 10.12
CA VAL A 220 7.79 11.01 11.38
C VAL A 220 8.80 9.88 11.32
N ALA A 221 9.74 9.85 12.26
CA ALA A 221 10.72 8.78 12.36
C ALA A 221 10.02 7.42 12.52
N LYS A 222 10.65 6.35 12.03
CA LYS A 222 10.06 5.01 12.07
C LYS A 222 9.69 4.59 13.49
N GLU A 223 10.52 4.96 14.46
CA GLU A 223 10.35 4.66 15.87
C GLU A 223 9.13 5.39 16.49
N ASP A 224 8.75 6.53 15.93
CA ASP A 224 7.64 7.36 16.40
C ASP A 224 6.30 7.06 15.71
N ARG A 225 6.31 6.24 14.64
CA ARG A 225 5.07 5.85 13.93
C ARG A 225 4.03 5.20 14.84
N PRO A 226 4.39 4.30 15.80
CA PRO A 226 3.40 3.74 16.74
C PRO A 226 2.68 4.83 17.54
N ALA A 227 3.39 5.88 17.98
CA ALA A 227 2.81 7.00 18.71
C ALA A 227 1.88 7.85 17.83
N LEU A 228 2.18 7.99 16.54
CA LEU A 228 1.30 8.64 15.56
C LEU A 228 -0.02 7.86 15.42
N PHE A 229 0.04 6.55 15.19
CA PHE A 229 -1.16 5.71 15.04
C PHE A 229 -1.96 5.58 16.34
N ALA A 230 -1.29 5.68 17.49
CA ALA A 230 -1.95 5.68 18.80
C ALA A 230 -2.87 6.88 19.00
N GLN A 231 -2.73 7.94 18.23
CA GLN A 231 -3.58 9.15 18.29
C GLN A 231 -4.77 9.12 17.32
N ILE A 232 -4.89 8.09 16.48
CA ILE A 232 -5.89 8.01 15.42
C ILE A 232 -6.95 6.98 15.81
N ASP A 233 -8.22 7.34 15.71
CA ASP A 233 -9.36 6.45 15.93
C ASP A 233 -9.76 5.73 14.63
N ILE A 234 -9.85 6.45 13.50
CA ILE A 234 -10.32 5.96 12.22
C ILE A 234 -9.44 6.50 11.11
N GLY A 235 -8.88 5.63 10.30
CA GLY A 235 -8.13 5.99 9.09
C GLY A 235 -9.04 6.47 7.96
N LEU A 236 -8.59 7.46 7.20
CA LEU A 236 -9.23 7.97 6.00
C LEU A 236 -8.32 7.73 4.80
N ALA A 237 -8.64 6.73 3.99
CA ALA A 237 -7.89 6.48 2.76
C ALA A 237 -8.26 7.52 1.69
N PRO A 238 -7.30 8.24 1.11
CA PRO A 238 -7.58 9.13 0.00
C PRO A 238 -7.94 8.34 -1.25
N PHE A 239 -8.51 9.00 -2.21
CA PHE A 239 -8.83 8.38 -3.50
C PHE A 239 -8.48 9.35 -4.64
N PRO A 240 -8.12 8.83 -5.83
CA PRO A 240 -8.27 7.42 -6.28
C PRO A 240 -7.10 6.48 -5.92
N ALA A 241 -6.08 6.91 -5.21
CA ALA A 241 -4.90 6.10 -4.89
C ALA A 241 -4.52 6.19 -3.41
N ILE A 242 -3.90 5.15 -2.89
CA ILE A 242 -3.38 5.06 -1.52
C ILE A 242 -1.92 4.60 -1.50
N SER A 243 -1.18 5.03 -0.50
CA SER A 243 0.14 4.47 -0.15
C SER A 243 -0.07 3.23 0.71
N ILE A 244 -0.09 2.05 0.08
CA ILE A 244 -0.52 0.78 0.69
C ILE A 244 0.21 0.47 2.00
N GLU A 245 1.50 0.83 2.09
CA GLU A 245 2.34 0.63 3.26
C GLU A 245 1.77 1.31 4.50
N ASN A 246 1.32 2.55 4.35
CA ASN A 246 0.79 3.34 5.47
C ASN A 246 -0.51 2.75 6.01
N TYR A 247 -1.37 2.22 5.12
CA TYR A 247 -2.62 1.60 5.52
C TYR A 247 -2.42 0.21 6.11
N PHE A 248 -1.37 -0.49 5.67
CA PHE A 248 -0.95 -1.72 6.31
C PHE A 248 -0.46 -1.45 7.75
N ASP A 249 0.38 -0.44 7.94
CA ASP A 249 0.83 0.01 9.26
C ASP A 249 -0.37 0.40 10.15
N MET A 250 -1.34 1.16 9.61
CA MET A 250 -2.56 1.50 10.35
C MET A 250 -3.25 0.26 10.90
N LEU A 251 -3.48 -0.74 10.05
CA LEU A 251 -4.13 -1.99 10.47
C LEU A 251 -3.29 -2.70 11.55
N TRP A 252 -1.97 -2.78 11.38
CA TRP A 252 -1.09 -3.40 12.37
C TRP A 252 -1.16 -2.74 13.74
N PHE A 253 -1.25 -1.41 13.78
CA PHE A 253 -1.42 -0.64 15.01
C PHE A 253 -2.88 -0.52 15.46
N GLY A 254 -3.78 -1.31 14.88
CA GLY A 254 -5.16 -1.42 15.29
C GLY A 254 -6.07 -0.30 14.76
N VAL A 255 -5.63 0.54 13.83
CA VAL A 255 -6.44 1.62 13.28
C VAL A 255 -7.24 1.12 12.07
N PRO A 256 -8.56 0.89 12.18
CA PRO A 256 -9.38 0.59 11.03
C PRO A 256 -9.47 1.82 10.12
N PHE A 257 -9.54 1.61 8.81
CA PHE A 257 -9.69 2.72 7.88
C PHE A 257 -10.90 2.54 6.95
N VAL A 258 -11.42 3.65 6.46
CA VAL A 258 -12.45 3.67 5.41
C VAL A 258 -11.76 3.96 4.08
N SER A 259 -12.10 3.17 3.05
CA SER A 259 -11.60 3.33 1.69
C SER A 259 -12.75 3.52 0.70
N LEU A 260 -12.43 4.01 -0.50
CA LEU A 260 -13.36 4.11 -1.62
C LEU A 260 -12.77 3.40 -2.83
N ALA A 261 -13.42 2.31 -3.25
CA ALA A 261 -13.08 1.59 -4.47
C ALA A 261 -13.84 2.18 -5.66
N SER A 262 -13.12 2.48 -6.72
CA SER A 262 -13.71 2.85 -8.02
C SER A 262 -13.47 1.75 -9.05
N GLU A 263 -13.69 2.08 -10.33
CA GLU A 263 -13.43 1.16 -11.44
C GLU A 263 -11.92 1.03 -11.78
N LEU A 264 -11.09 1.94 -11.23
CA LEU A 264 -9.64 1.94 -11.48
C LEU A 264 -8.94 0.94 -10.55
N PRO A 265 -8.03 0.10 -11.05
CA PRO A 265 -7.34 -0.93 -10.27
C PRO A 265 -6.63 -0.39 -9.02
N GLY A 266 -5.87 0.71 -9.15
CA GLY A 266 -5.16 1.31 -8.02
C GLY A 266 -6.09 1.79 -6.87
N SER A 267 -7.31 2.22 -7.20
CA SER A 267 -8.29 2.62 -6.18
C SER A 267 -8.89 1.44 -5.39
N ARG A 268 -8.67 0.21 -5.86
CA ARG A 268 -9.21 -1.00 -5.23
C ARG A 268 -8.24 -1.65 -4.24
N MET A 269 -7.06 -1.07 -4.05
CA MET A 269 -6.07 -1.58 -3.10
C MET A 269 -6.59 -1.56 -1.65
N GLY A 270 -7.35 -0.51 -1.27
CA GLY A 270 -8.00 -0.47 0.03
C GLY A 270 -9.07 -1.55 0.22
N LEU A 271 -9.81 -1.90 -0.86
CA LEU A 271 -10.75 -3.03 -0.83
C LEU A 271 -10.02 -4.37 -0.65
N ALA A 272 -8.90 -4.56 -1.34
CA ALA A 272 -8.05 -5.74 -1.22
C ALA A 272 -7.57 -5.91 0.23
N LEU A 273 -6.92 -4.90 0.81
CA LEU A 273 -6.42 -4.94 2.19
C LEU A 273 -7.51 -5.21 3.22
N LEU A 274 -8.65 -4.53 3.09
CA LEU A 274 -9.77 -4.72 4.01
C LEU A 274 -10.46 -6.07 3.82
N GLY A 275 -10.52 -6.56 2.57
CA GLY A 275 -11.09 -7.87 2.25
C GLY A 275 -10.27 -9.01 2.84
N ASP A 276 -8.94 -8.94 2.74
CA ASP A 276 -8.04 -9.96 3.28
C ASP A 276 -8.22 -10.19 4.80
N ILE A 277 -8.67 -9.16 5.53
CA ILE A 277 -8.90 -9.24 7.00
C ILE A 277 -10.39 -9.30 7.39
N GLY A 278 -11.31 -9.50 6.43
CA GLY A 278 -12.75 -9.57 6.67
C GLY A 278 -13.38 -8.26 7.13
N LEU A 279 -12.86 -7.12 6.62
CA LEU A 279 -13.37 -5.77 6.87
C LEU A 279 -13.78 -5.05 5.57
N GLU A 280 -14.07 -5.77 4.49
CA GLU A 280 -14.52 -5.23 3.21
C GLU A 280 -15.72 -4.30 3.34
N ALA A 281 -16.54 -4.49 4.37
CA ALA A 281 -17.65 -3.60 4.72
C ALA A 281 -17.21 -2.14 4.96
N LEU A 282 -15.93 -1.88 5.28
CA LEU A 282 -15.37 -0.53 5.43
C LEU A 282 -14.98 0.11 4.09
N CYS A 283 -14.97 -0.65 3.00
CA CYS A 283 -14.75 -0.10 1.67
C CYS A 283 -16.07 0.39 1.06
N ALA A 284 -16.10 1.64 0.65
CA ALA A 284 -17.23 2.26 -0.03
C ALA A 284 -17.07 2.17 -1.55
N GLN A 285 -18.18 2.33 -2.29
CA GLN A 285 -18.19 2.43 -3.76
C GLN A 285 -18.67 3.80 -4.25
N THR A 286 -19.00 4.70 -3.33
CA THR A 286 -19.44 6.07 -3.61
C THR A 286 -18.92 7.01 -2.53
N GLU A 287 -18.70 8.27 -2.87
CA GLU A 287 -18.35 9.31 -1.89
C GLU A 287 -19.35 9.41 -0.73
N LYS A 288 -20.65 9.30 -1.04
CA LYS A 288 -21.68 9.29 0.01
C LYS A 288 -21.46 8.10 0.95
N GLY A 289 -21.27 6.90 0.41
CA GLY A 289 -21.00 5.71 1.21
C GLY A 289 -19.71 5.83 2.04
N TYR A 290 -18.66 6.46 1.51
CA TYR A 290 -17.42 6.74 2.24
C TYR A 290 -17.70 7.61 3.48
N VAL A 291 -18.41 8.72 3.30
CA VAL A 291 -18.80 9.61 4.40
C VAL A 291 -19.71 8.89 5.41
N ASP A 292 -20.72 8.15 4.93
CA ASP A 292 -21.66 7.44 5.80
C ASP A 292 -20.97 6.37 6.67
N LYS A 293 -19.96 5.64 6.13
CA LYS A 293 -19.16 4.66 6.89
C LYS A 293 -18.31 5.33 7.98
N CYS A 294 -17.71 6.48 7.70
CA CYS A 294 -16.96 7.24 8.70
C CYS A 294 -17.88 7.71 9.86
N ILE A 295 -19.08 8.18 9.53
CA ILE A 295 -20.07 8.59 10.53
C ILE A 295 -20.53 7.39 11.36
N MET A 296 -20.81 6.26 10.72
CA MET A 296 -21.21 5.02 11.39
C MET A 296 -20.14 4.56 12.40
N LEU A 297 -18.88 4.46 11.98
CA LEU A 297 -17.77 4.05 12.85
C LEU A 297 -17.58 5.00 14.03
N SER A 298 -17.70 6.32 13.80
CA SER A 298 -17.53 7.34 14.85
C SER A 298 -18.68 7.38 15.85
N SER A 299 -19.83 6.78 15.54
CA SER A 299 -21.02 6.78 16.41
C SER A 299 -21.06 5.61 17.41
N ASP A 300 -20.25 4.57 17.22
CA ASP A 300 -20.20 3.40 18.11
C ASP A 300 -18.76 3.11 18.55
N LEU A 301 -18.33 3.81 19.60
CA LEU A 301 -16.98 3.67 20.15
C LEU A 301 -16.69 2.27 20.70
N LYS A 302 -17.72 1.54 21.14
CA LYS A 302 -17.54 0.16 21.66
C LYS A 302 -17.22 -0.80 20.52
N ALA A 303 -17.98 -0.72 19.42
CA ALA A 303 -17.69 -1.52 18.24
C ALA A 303 -16.33 -1.15 17.64
N LEU A 304 -16.00 0.14 17.58
CA LEU A 304 -14.71 0.63 17.08
C LEU A 304 -13.53 0.13 17.93
N ALA A 305 -13.66 0.17 19.26
CA ALA A 305 -12.65 -0.38 20.19
C ALA A 305 -12.45 -1.88 19.98
N SER A 306 -13.54 -2.64 19.83
CA SER A 306 -13.47 -4.09 19.58
C SER A 306 -12.79 -4.40 18.23
N ILE A 307 -13.06 -3.64 17.17
CA ILE A 307 -12.36 -3.79 15.88
C ILE A 307 -10.86 -3.55 16.09
N ARG A 308 -10.49 -2.48 16.81
CA ARG A 308 -9.11 -2.10 17.08
C ARG A 308 -8.35 -3.20 17.82
N GLU A 309 -8.91 -3.72 18.90
CA GLU A 309 -8.30 -4.75 19.76
C GLU A 309 -8.03 -6.06 19.00
N ASN A 310 -8.95 -6.46 18.11
CA ASN A 310 -8.86 -7.72 17.38
C ASN A 310 -8.14 -7.61 16.02
N MET A 311 -7.59 -6.44 15.67
CA MET A 311 -7.03 -6.19 14.33
C MET A 311 -5.85 -7.10 14.01
N ARG A 312 -4.89 -7.25 14.93
CA ARG A 312 -3.71 -8.12 14.72
C ARG A 312 -4.06 -9.58 14.57
N GLU A 313 -5.05 -10.05 15.33
CA GLU A 313 -5.54 -11.42 15.18
C GLU A 313 -6.14 -11.64 13.81
N ARG A 314 -6.92 -10.68 13.31
CA ARG A 314 -7.46 -10.73 11.94
C ARG A 314 -6.35 -10.81 10.90
N ILE A 315 -5.31 -9.97 11.02
CA ILE A 315 -4.17 -9.97 10.10
C ILE A 315 -3.43 -11.31 10.12
N ARG A 316 -3.22 -11.91 11.31
CA ARG A 316 -2.55 -13.22 11.44
C ARG A 316 -3.37 -14.38 10.89
N ASN A 317 -4.69 -14.30 10.97
CA ASN A 317 -5.61 -15.33 10.48
C ASN A 317 -5.88 -15.24 8.97
N THR A 318 -5.34 -14.21 8.28
CA THR A 318 -5.36 -14.21 6.82
C THR A 318 -4.31 -15.19 6.31
N GLY A 319 -4.62 -15.94 5.27
CA GLY A 319 -3.64 -16.83 4.61
C GLY A 319 -2.35 -16.12 4.17
N ALA A 320 -2.31 -14.78 4.24
CA ALA A 320 -1.13 -13.96 4.01
C ALA A 320 0.04 -14.21 4.99
N VAL A 321 -0.20 -14.91 6.10
CA VAL A 321 0.80 -15.14 7.17
C VAL A 321 1.09 -16.63 7.38
N THR A 322 0.34 -17.53 6.74
CA THR A 322 0.58 -18.98 6.87
C THR A 322 1.62 -19.46 5.86
N ASP A 323 2.64 -20.12 6.36
CA ASP A 323 3.89 -20.53 5.70
C ASP A 323 3.75 -21.46 4.46
N ASN A 324 2.56 -21.90 4.06
CA ASN A 324 2.42 -23.01 3.13
C ASN A 324 1.75 -22.71 1.77
N ASP A 325 1.03 -21.59 1.60
CA ASP A 325 0.16 -21.45 0.42
C ASP A 325 0.74 -20.60 -0.73
N ILE A 326 1.77 -19.75 -0.47
CA ILE A 326 2.30 -18.83 -1.50
C ILE A 326 3.15 -19.56 -2.55
N THR A 327 3.78 -20.68 -2.17
CA THR A 327 4.65 -21.46 -3.08
C THR A 327 3.86 -22.38 -3.99
N ASP A 328 2.68 -22.85 -3.58
CA ASP A 328 1.88 -23.80 -4.35
C ASP A 328 1.09 -23.14 -5.49
N ASP A 329 0.58 -21.91 -5.29
CA ASP A 329 -0.17 -21.19 -6.33
C ASP A 329 0.71 -20.67 -7.48
N VAL A 330 1.98 -20.32 -7.21
CA VAL A 330 2.92 -19.91 -8.26
C VAL A 330 3.46 -21.12 -9.04
N ALA A 331 3.51 -22.29 -8.40
CA ALA A 331 3.99 -23.53 -9.03
C ALA A 331 2.90 -24.26 -9.82
N ALA A 332 1.63 -24.12 -9.46
CA ALA A 332 0.52 -24.89 -10.06
C ALA A 332 0.16 -24.47 -11.50
N ASP A 333 0.48 -23.25 -11.91
CA ASP A 333 0.15 -22.74 -13.27
C ASP A 333 1.33 -22.85 -14.27
N GLY A 334 2.41 -23.53 -13.88
CA GLY A 334 3.63 -23.76 -14.68
C GLY A 334 3.50 -24.73 -15.86
N THR A 335 2.29 -25.19 -16.22
CA THR A 335 2.07 -25.95 -17.45
C THR A 335 1.72 -25.03 -18.63
N VAL A 336 2.66 -24.19 -19.04
CA VAL A 336 2.61 -23.60 -20.39
C VAL A 336 3.11 -24.66 -21.35
N GLY A 337 2.17 -25.25 -22.09
CA GLY A 337 2.41 -26.25 -23.11
C GLY A 337 3.40 -25.73 -24.16
N ALA A 338 4.43 -26.55 -24.41
CA ALA A 338 5.22 -26.47 -25.61
C ALA A 338 4.32 -26.76 -26.80
N GLY A 339 4.09 -25.78 -27.64
CA GLY A 339 3.39 -25.84 -28.90
C GLY A 339 3.91 -24.75 -29.82
#